data_fdd1294b31beeac801c564a557c50ddf
#
_entry.id   fdd1294b31beeac801c564a557c50ddf
#
_cell.length_a   1.000
_cell.length_b   1.000
_cell.length_c   1.000
_cell.angle_alpha   90.00
_cell.angle_beta   90.00
_cell.angle_gamma   90.00
#
_symmetry.space_group_name_H-M   'P 1'
#
loop_
_entity.id
_entity.type
_entity.pdbx_description
1 polymer ?
#
loop_
_entity_poly.entity_id
_entity_poly.type
_entity_poly.pdbx_seq_one_letter_code
_entity_poly.pdbx_strand_id
1 'polypeptide(L)' 'MTQEQINNAISSKESKILMLKGMLSETDYVVIRAKEQGTNLTADFKNQRQGWRDDTNALEAEIAELQALEPEEEVTEEV' A
#
# COMPACT_ATOMS: atom_id res chain seq x y z
N MET A 1 15.30 3.28 14.82
CA MET A 1 15.67 2.67 13.53
C MET A 1 16.75 3.50 12.87
N THR A 2 17.69 2.83 12.26
CA THR A 2 18.67 3.53 11.44
C THR A 2 18.04 3.97 10.14
N GLN A 3 18.70 4.85 9.39
CA GLN A 3 18.18 5.28 8.10
C GLN A 3 18.02 4.10 7.15
N GLU A 4 18.95 3.16 7.19
CA GLU A 4 18.85 1.96 6.36
C GLU A 4 17.63 1.14 6.71
N GLN A 5 17.37 0.96 8.00
CA GLN A 5 16.19 0.22 8.45
C GLN A 5 14.90 0.91 8.03
N ILE A 6 14.87 2.23 8.14
CA ILE A 6 13.72 3.03 7.72
C ILE A 6 13.50 2.86 6.22
N ASN A 7 14.57 2.99 5.43
CA ASN A 7 14.48 2.85 3.98
C ASN A 7 14.00 1.48 3.57
N ASN A 8 14.49 0.44 4.22
CA ASN A 8 14.07 -0.94 3.92
C ASN A 8 12.61 -1.16 4.26
N ALA A 9 12.16 -0.62 5.39
CA ALA A 9 10.76 -0.75 5.79
C ALA A 9 9.85 -0.02 4.80
N ILE A 10 10.23 1.18 4.38
CA ILE A 10 9.45 1.94 3.40
C ILE A 10 9.39 1.18 2.07
N SER A 11 10.53 0.70 1.61
CA SER A 11 10.60 -0.03 0.33
C SER A 11 9.70 -1.27 0.33
N SER A 12 9.70 -2.01 1.43
CA SER A 12 8.85 -3.20 1.57
C SER A 12 7.37 -2.82 1.50
N LYS A 13 6.99 -1.73 2.15
CA LYS A 13 5.59 -1.27 2.14
C LYS A 13 5.20 -0.73 0.78
N GLU A 14 6.11 -0.04 0.11
CA GLU A 14 5.85 0.45 -1.25
C GLU A 14 5.61 -0.69 -2.22
N SER A 15 6.36 -1.79 -2.07
CA SER A 15 6.14 -2.97 -2.91
C SER A 15 4.76 -3.56 -2.70
N LYS A 16 4.30 -3.61 -1.45
CA LYS A 16 2.96 -4.10 -1.15
C LYS A 16 1.88 -3.19 -1.73
N ILE A 17 2.11 -1.88 -1.66
CA ILE A 17 1.17 -0.91 -2.24
C ILE A 17 1.08 -1.11 -3.75
N LEU A 18 2.21 -1.30 -4.43
CA LEU A 18 2.20 -1.55 -5.86
C LEU A 18 1.41 -2.80 -6.20
N MET A 19 1.58 -3.85 -5.41
CA MET A 19 0.84 -5.08 -5.62
C MET A 19 -0.66 -4.85 -5.46
N LEU A 20 -1.06 -4.15 -4.40
CA LEU A 20 -2.47 -3.88 -4.13
C LEU A 20 -3.09 -3.00 -5.20
N LYS A 21 -2.37 -1.97 -5.64
CA LYS A 21 -2.83 -1.10 -6.71
C LYS A 21 -2.95 -1.87 -8.03
N GLY A 22 -2.04 -2.81 -8.26
CA GLY A 22 -2.12 -3.68 -9.42
C GLY A 22 -3.38 -4.54 -9.41
N MET A 23 -3.71 -5.12 -8.26
CA MET A 23 -4.93 -5.91 -8.12
C MET A 23 -6.17 -5.06 -8.34
N LEU A 24 -6.18 -3.84 -7.81
CA LEU A 24 -7.29 -2.91 -8.04
C LEU A 24 -7.42 -2.58 -9.53
N SER A 25 -6.30 -2.28 -10.17
CA SER A 25 -6.28 -1.96 -11.59
C SER A 25 -6.77 -3.11 -12.44
N GLU A 26 -6.30 -4.33 -12.14
CA GLU A 26 -6.71 -5.51 -12.89
C GLU A 26 -8.20 -5.79 -12.78
N THR A 27 -8.82 -5.44 -11.64
CA THR A 27 -10.23 -5.68 -11.45
C THR A 27 -11.11 -4.51 -11.84
N ASP A 28 -10.52 -3.37 -12.19
CA ASP A 28 -11.31 -2.20 -12.62
C ASP A 28 -12.16 -2.50 -13.83
N TYR A 29 -11.66 -3.33 -14.76
CA TYR A 29 -12.43 -3.68 -15.95
C TYR A 29 -13.70 -4.42 -15.58
N VAL A 30 -13.68 -5.19 -14.50
CA VAL A 30 -14.87 -5.92 -14.04
C VAL A 30 -15.94 -4.93 -13.60
N VAL A 31 -15.51 -3.86 -12.90
CA VAL A 31 -16.41 -2.81 -12.45
C VAL A 31 -17.03 -2.09 -13.66
N ILE A 32 -16.19 -1.75 -14.63
CA ILE A 32 -16.64 -1.07 -15.84
C ILE A 32 -17.62 -1.93 -16.62
N ARG A 33 -17.28 -3.20 -16.78
CA ARG A 33 -18.15 -4.13 -17.49
C ARG A 33 -19.49 -4.28 -16.81
N ALA A 34 -19.51 -4.40 -15.48
CA ALA A 34 -20.75 -4.50 -14.73
C ALA A 34 -21.62 -3.28 -14.95
N LYS A 35 -21.01 -2.10 -14.96
CA LYS A 35 -21.71 -0.86 -15.22
C LYS A 35 -22.32 -0.83 -16.61
N GLU A 36 -21.54 -1.22 -17.62
CA GLU A 36 -21.99 -1.22 -19.01
C GLU A 36 -23.12 -2.21 -19.24
N GLN A 37 -23.07 -3.35 -18.57
CA GLN A 37 -24.06 -4.40 -18.71
C GLN A 37 -25.27 -4.21 -17.80
N GLY A 38 -25.22 -3.21 -16.91
CA GLY A 38 -26.27 -2.98 -15.95
C GLY A 38 -26.39 -4.06 -14.88
N THR A 39 -25.29 -4.81 -14.67
CA THR A 39 -25.27 -5.85 -13.64
C THR A 39 -24.67 -5.28 -12.37
N ASN A 40 -24.95 -5.94 -11.25
CA ASN A 40 -24.40 -5.51 -9.97
C ASN A 40 -23.21 -6.37 -9.58
N LEU A 41 -22.21 -5.74 -8.98
CA LEU A 41 -21.11 -6.46 -8.40
C LEU A 41 -21.56 -7.18 -7.14
N THR A 42 -20.99 -8.33 -6.86
CA THR A 42 -21.31 -9.03 -5.61
C THR A 42 -20.78 -8.27 -4.42
N ALA A 43 -21.40 -8.49 -3.28
CA ALA A 43 -20.93 -7.84 -2.03
C ALA A 43 -19.53 -8.28 -1.70
N ASP A 44 -19.21 -9.56 -1.90
CA ASP A 44 -17.86 -10.07 -1.63
C ASP A 44 -16.82 -9.38 -2.47
N PHE A 45 -17.11 -9.17 -3.76
CA PHE A 45 -16.20 -8.50 -4.66
C PHE A 45 -15.96 -7.05 -4.22
N LYS A 46 -17.04 -6.35 -3.87
CA LYS A 46 -16.93 -4.97 -3.41
C LYS A 46 -16.12 -4.88 -2.12
N ASN A 47 -16.36 -5.80 -1.20
CA ASN A 47 -15.66 -5.83 0.08
C ASN A 47 -14.18 -6.14 -0.11
N GLN A 48 -13.85 -7.04 -1.04
CA GLN A 48 -12.47 -7.36 -1.33
C GLN A 48 -11.72 -6.14 -1.86
N ARG A 49 -12.32 -5.43 -2.81
CA ARG A 49 -11.71 -4.22 -3.35
C ARG A 49 -11.56 -3.13 -2.29
N GLN A 50 -12.57 -3.00 -1.43
CA GLN A 50 -12.48 -2.02 -0.35
C GLN A 50 -11.36 -2.38 0.62
N GLY A 51 -11.20 -3.67 0.90
CA GLY A 51 -10.09 -4.15 1.73
C GLY A 51 -8.74 -3.76 1.14
N TRP A 52 -8.58 -3.92 -0.17
CA TRP A 52 -7.32 -3.52 -0.83
C TRP A 52 -7.07 -2.02 -0.72
N ARG A 53 -8.11 -1.20 -0.83
CA ARG A 53 -7.96 0.25 -0.66
C ARG A 53 -7.62 0.60 0.77
N ASP A 54 -8.26 -0.06 1.72
CA ASP A 54 -7.99 0.18 3.14
C ASP A 54 -6.56 -0.21 3.49
N ASP A 55 -6.09 -1.35 2.96
CA ASP A 55 -4.73 -1.80 3.18
C ASP A 55 -3.72 -0.82 2.57
N THR A 56 -4.01 -0.33 1.36
CA THR A 56 -3.16 0.66 0.71
C THR A 56 -3.07 1.93 1.55
N ASN A 57 -4.22 2.41 2.04
CA ASN A 57 -4.24 3.62 2.86
C ASN A 57 -3.48 3.42 4.15
N ALA A 58 -3.60 2.26 4.78
CA ALA A 58 -2.88 1.95 6.01
C ALA A 58 -1.37 1.92 5.76
N LEU A 59 -0.94 1.30 4.65
CA LEU A 59 0.47 1.25 4.31
C LEU A 59 1.02 2.64 4.00
N GLU A 60 0.26 3.47 3.31
CA GLU A 60 0.69 4.83 3.03
C GLU A 60 0.85 5.64 4.31
N ALA A 61 -0.05 5.44 5.27
CA ALA A 61 0.06 6.11 6.57
C ALA A 61 1.30 5.64 7.32
N GLU A 62 1.59 4.34 7.25
CA GLU A 62 2.78 3.77 7.89
C GLU A 62 4.05 4.31 7.26
N ILE A 63 4.06 4.47 5.95
CA ILE A 63 5.21 5.06 5.26
C ILE A 63 5.40 6.50 5.70
N ALA A 64 4.33 7.26 5.82
CA ALA A 64 4.41 8.65 6.27
C ALA A 64 5.00 8.73 7.68
N GLU A 65 4.61 7.81 8.55
CA GLU A 65 5.17 7.75 9.90
C GLU A 65 6.66 7.43 9.87
N LEU A 66 7.07 6.50 9.01
CA LEU A 66 8.48 6.16 8.88
C LEU A 66 9.29 7.32 8.33
N GLN A 67 8.72 8.06 7.39
CA GLN A 67 9.41 9.22 6.81
C GLN A 67 9.57 10.35 7.83
N ALA A 68 8.71 10.39 8.83
CA ALA A 68 8.78 11.39 9.87
C ALA A 68 9.73 11.01 11.01
N LEU A 69 10.20 9.76 11.03
CA LEU A 69 11.11 9.33 12.08
C LEU A 69 12.49 9.95 11.89
N GLU A 70 13.10 10.32 12.99
CA GLU A 70 14.50 10.72 12.95
C GLU A 70 15.35 9.46 13.08
N PRO A 71 16.23 9.19 12.12
CA PRO A 71 17.06 7.99 12.21
C PRO A 71 17.98 8.06 13.40
N GLU A 72 18.20 6.93 14.02
CA GLU A 72 19.22 6.84 15.06
C GLU A 72 20.57 7.07 14.45
N GLU A 73 21.40 7.82 15.16
CA GLU A 73 22.75 8.00 14.67
C GLU A 73 23.45 6.68 14.70
N GLU A 74 24.03 6.32 13.58
CA GLU A 74 24.91 5.19 13.60
C GLU A 74 26.11 5.62 14.32
N VAL A 75 26.52 4.86 15.24
CA VAL A 75 27.71 5.12 15.97
C VAL A 75 28.84 4.81 15.07
N THR A 76 29.32 5.80 14.46
CA THR A 76 30.42 5.53 13.68
C THR A 76 31.52 5.82 14.51
N GLU A 77 32.18 5.33 14.76
CA GLU A 77 33.11 5.46 15.44
C GLU A 77 34.01 6.17 15.02
N GLU A 78 34.16 6.97 14.88
CA GLU A 78 34.91 7.62 14.52
C GLU A 78 35.66 7.87 15.17
N VAL A 79 36.12 7.80 15.29
CA VAL A 79 36.76 7.77 15.82
C VAL A 79 37.45 8.17 15.73
#